data_145310a3aa809fd3dcb1489f14a5bdf6
#
_entry.id   145310a3aa809fd3dcb1489f14a5bdf6
#
_cell.length_a   1.000
_cell.length_b   1.000
_cell.length_c   1.000
_cell.angle_alpha   90.00
_cell.angle_beta   90.00
_cell.angle_gamma   90.00
#
_symmetry.space_group_name_H-M   'P 1'
#
loop_
_entity.id
_entity.type
_entity.pdbx_description
1 polymer ?
#
loop_
_entity_poly.entity_id
_entity_poly.type
_entity_poly.pdbx_seq_one_letter_code
_entity_poly.pdbx_strand_id
1 'polypeptide(L)'
;MHSSIKLIVGFLIFITGARGQSKERAPLNNRRHESTIRNIIQPRFTRDDPLKSGNHTSNVAVIVSSSRYWFNYRHVSNALSIYQLLKRGGITDDNIVLMLADDIPCNMRNPFRGKIFSRGANRGSGDDLMEGVEIDYSGTDVTVDAFLRVLLGRNLPGEGETNGLHRRSLPKMDENTNVMVLLTGHGGDNFFKFQDGEELMSNDIASVFSQMYTMKRYNQILFISDTCQAFTMADEIKVPNVYSVGSSLKGQNSYASHSDPQVGQSVIDRYSKVIKDFVDDAVTMTSSSQSDAMPSSLDSATVAVMERFNLHDALVRIPMTHGELGANSKVGYTDSLCTRKMNTVPLSDFFAAPLKERERQMKQRKHAASASLWMHEANVTSCEQEAVVEQECVLPEARIYDYRVKEEILDGMSVFDWKFITATIGLVLCMNIVSRKW
;
A
#
# COMPACT_ATOMS: atom_id res chain seq x y z
N MET A 1 -23.67 -23.04 64.87
CA MET A 1 -22.58 -22.17 64.32
C MET A 1 -21.31 -22.92 63.95
N HIS A 2 -21.39 -24.22 63.61
CA HIS A 2 -20.18 -25.03 63.29
C HIS A 2 -20.17 -25.63 61.87
N SER A 3 -21.22 -25.31 61.07
CA SER A 3 -21.36 -25.89 59.69
C SER A 3 -20.95 -24.96 58.58
N SER A 4 -20.78 -23.62 58.83
CA SER A 4 -20.48 -22.64 57.79
C SER A 4 -18.98 -22.36 57.57
N ILE A 5 -18.12 -22.81 58.47
CA ILE A 5 -16.67 -22.55 58.41
C ILE A 5 -15.95 -23.60 57.52
N LYS A 6 -16.51 -24.78 57.36
CA LYS A 6 -15.90 -25.84 56.50
C LYS A 6 -16.09 -25.61 55.00
N LEU A 7 -17.05 -24.78 54.61
CA LEU A 7 -17.29 -24.47 53.16
C LEU A 7 -16.37 -23.40 52.61
N ILE A 8 -15.86 -22.50 53.45
CA ILE A 8 -14.98 -21.38 53.04
C ILE A 8 -13.52 -21.83 52.90
N VAL A 9 -13.09 -22.84 53.68
CA VAL A 9 -11.71 -23.36 53.57
C VAL A 9 -11.56 -24.26 52.35
N GLY A 10 -12.64 -24.94 51.90
CA GLY A 10 -12.64 -25.76 50.69
C GLY A 10 -12.54 -24.93 49.38
N PHE A 11 -13.05 -23.69 49.39
CA PHE A 11 -13.05 -22.84 48.20
C PHE A 11 -11.70 -22.10 47.99
N LEU A 12 -10.94 -21.86 49.06
CA LEU A 12 -9.62 -21.21 49.01
C LEU A 12 -8.47 -22.18 48.60
N ILE A 13 -8.64 -23.47 48.73
CA ILE A 13 -7.62 -24.45 48.31
C ILE A 13 -7.74 -24.76 46.81
N PHE A 14 -8.88 -24.49 46.16
CA PHE A 14 -9.05 -24.70 44.72
C PHE A 14 -8.52 -23.57 43.85
N ILE A 15 -8.17 -22.38 44.42
CA ILE A 15 -7.65 -21.23 43.66
C ILE A 15 -6.11 -21.23 43.61
N THR A 16 -5.40 -21.97 44.45
CA THR A 16 -3.94 -21.98 44.47
C THR A 16 -3.28 -23.18 43.76
N GLY A 17 -4.08 -24.11 43.18
CA GLY A 17 -3.59 -25.32 42.53
C GLY A 17 -3.56 -25.35 41.01
N ALA A 18 -4.06 -24.33 40.33
CA ALA A 18 -4.07 -24.26 38.87
C ALA A 18 -2.95 -23.33 38.31
N ARG A 19 -1.69 -23.64 38.67
CA ARG A 19 -0.57 -23.30 37.77
C ARG A 19 -0.54 -24.38 36.67
N GLY A 20 -1.55 -24.35 35.80
CA GLY A 20 -1.49 -25.01 34.53
C GLY A 20 -0.40 -24.35 33.72
N GLN A 21 0.67 -25.08 33.45
CA GLN A 21 1.58 -24.78 32.35
C GLN A 21 0.72 -24.58 31.12
N SER A 22 0.61 -23.32 30.68
CA SER A 22 0.20 -23.02 29.33
C SER A 22 1.25 -23.65 28.42
N LYS A 23 1.02 -24.88 27.99
CA LYS A 23 1.65 -25.37 26.78
C LYS A 23 1.25 -24.39 25.70
N GLU A 24 2.17 -23.50 25.32
CA GLU A 24 2.12 -22.78 24.06
C GLU A 24 1.85 -23.83 22.98
N ARG A 25 0.62 -23.90 22.53
CA ARG A 25 0.30 -24.60 21.30
C ARG A 25 0.98 -23.76 20.22
N ALA A 26 2.19 -24.19 19.83
CA ALA A 26 2.82 -23.71 18.63
C ALA A 26 1.76 -23.71 17.51
N PRO A 27 1.65 -22.67 16.70
CA PRO A 27 0.60 -22.54 15.71
C PRO A 27 0.73 -23.65 14.66
N LEU A 28 -0.11 -24.68 14.78
CA LEU A 28 -0.20 -25.81 13.85
C LEU A 28 -0.49 -25.37 12.40
N ASN A 29 -0.94 -24.15 12.20
CA ASN A 29 -1.23 -23.58 10.88
C ASN A 29 0.02 -23.16 10.09
N ASN A 30 1.08 -22.68 10.74
CA ASN A 30 2.26 -22.17 10.02
C ASN A 30 2.99 -23.27 9.21
N ARG A 31 3.12 -24.48 9.75
CA ARG A 31 3.84 -25.56 9.05
C ARG A 31 3.14 -26.09 7.80
N ARG A 32 1.81 -26.07 7.75
CA ARG A 32 1.05 -26.46 6.56
C ARG A 32 1.17 -25.38 5.47
N HIS A 33 1.16 -24.10 5.85
CA HIS A 33 1.34 -23.00 4.91
C HIS A 33 2.74 -22.99 4.29
N GLU A 34 3.79 -23.12 5.09
CA GLU A 34 5.16 -23.24 4.61
C GLU A 34 5.34 -24.40 3.64
N SER A 35 4.76 -25.55 3.91
CA SER A 35 4.86 -26.72 3.03
C SER A 35 4.11 -26.51 1.71
N THR A 36 2.96 -25.84 1.73
CA THR A 36 2.18 -25.55 0.50
C THR A 36 2.88 -24.53 -0.37
N ILE A 37 3.36 -23.43 0.22
CA ILE A 37 4.15 -22.40 -0.48
C ILE A 37 5.43 -23.02 -1.03
N ARG A 38 6.16 -23.76 -0.23
CA ARG A 38 7.40 -24.44 -0.66
C ARG A 38 7.15 -25.40 -1.82
N ASN A 39 6.08 -26.18 -1.82
CA ASN A 39 5.73 -27.10 -2.90
C ASN A 39 5.34 -26.38 -4.21
N ILE A 40 4.85 -25.14 -4.13
CA ILE A 40 4.56 -24.29 -5.30
C ILE A 40 5.81 -23.57 -5.80
N ILE A 41 6.62 -23.08 -4.87
CA ILE A 41 7.80 -22.26 -5.15
C ILE A 41 8.96 -23.12 -5.66
N GLN A 42 9.31 -24.22 -4.98
CA GLN A 42 10.49 -25.03 -5.28
C GLN A 42 10.54 -25.54 -6.74
N PRO A 43 9.44 -26.07 -7.35
CA PRO A 43 9.49 -26.53 -8.75
C PRO A 43 9.75 -25.43 -9.76
N ARG A 44 9.49 -24.16 -9.40
CA ARG A 44 9.73 -23.01 -10.30
C ARG A 44 11.17 -22.53 -10.26
N PHE A 45 11.87 -22.71 -9.13
CA PHE A 45 13.30 -22.41 -9.03
C PHE A 45 14.20 -23.47 -9.65
N THR A 46 13.67 -24.68 -9.90
CA THR A 46 14.38 -25.75 -10.63
C THR A 46 14.25 -25.65 -12.15
N ARG A 47 13.42 -24.75 -12.68
CA ARG A 47 13.38 -24.45 -14.12
C ARG A 47 14.54 -23.52 -14.49
N ASP A 48 15.36 -23.97 -15.43
CA ASP A 48 16.55 -23.22 -15.88
C ASP A 48 16.19 -21.96 -16.67
N ASP A 49 14.98 -21.88 -17.27
CA ASP A 49 14.58 -20.76 -18.10
C ASP A 49 13.56 -19.84 -17.40
N PRO A 50 13.81 -18.51 -17.30
CA PRO A 50 12.81 -17.53 -16.89
C PRO A 50 11.65 -17.48 -17.89
N LEU A 51 10.49 -17.00 -17.44
CA LEU A 51 9.35 -16.75 -18.33
C LEU A 51 9.71 -15.64 -19.32
N LYS A 52 9.26 -15.80 -20.57
CA LYS A 52 9.52 -14.79 -21.59
C LYS A 52 8.72 -13.52 -21.32
N SER A 53 9.43 -12.43 -21.05
CA SER A 53 8.84 -11.10 -20.92
C SER A 53 8.25 -10.60 -22.25
N GLY A 54 7.26 -9.69 -22.18
CA GLY A 54 6.71 -8.99 -23.34
C GLY A 54 7.66 -7.90 -23.87
N ASN A 55 7.33 -7.38 -25.06
CA ASN A 55 8.10 -6.32 -25.72
C ASN A 55 7.65 -4.92 -25.29
N HIS A 56 7.36 -4.71 -23.99
CA HIS A 56 7.01 -3.38 -23.47
C HIS A 56 8.27 -2.59 -23.10
N THR A 57 8.15 -1.28 -23.15
CA THR A 57 9.28 -0.36 -22.90
C THR A 57 9.09 0.46 -21.63
N SER A 58 7.87 0.52 -21.11
CA SER A 58 7.52 1.28 -19.90
C SER A 58 6.50 0.51 -19.08
N ASN A 59 6.60 0.63 -17.76
CA ASN A 59 5.59 0.16 -16.79
C ASN A 59 5.16 1.34 -15.94
N VAL A 60 3.84 1.53 -15.83
CA VAL A 60 3.23 2.56 -14.98
C VAL A 60 2.18 1.93 -14.09
N ALA A 61 1.93 2.55 -12.93
CA ALA A 61 0.92 2.08 -11.99
C ALA A 61 0.04 3.21 -11.47
N VAL A 62 -1.24 2.92 -11.27
CA VAL A 62 -2.19 3.75 -10.51
C VAL A 62 -2.69 2.91 -9.35
N ILE A 63 -2.41 3.34 -8.13
CA ILE A 63 -2.76 2.65 -6.89
C ILE A 63 -3.70 3.54 -6.10
N VAL A 64 -4.89 3.03 -5.77
CA VAL A 64 -5.92 3.77 -5.06
C VAL A 64 -6.32 3.04 -3.78
N SER A 65 -6.10 3.69 -2.63
CA SER A 65 -6.79 3.40 -1.38
C SER A 65 -7.90 4.41 -1.18
N SER A 66 -9.13 4.00 -1.43
CA SER A 66 -10.27 4.92 -1.57
C SER A 66 -11.04 5.19 -0.27
N SER A 67 -10.76 4.46 0.80
CA SER A 67 -11.54 4.52 2.05
C SER A 67 -10.97 5.51 3.03
N ARG A 68 -11.89 6.21 3.74
CA ARG A 68 -11.56 7.11 4.86
C ARG A 68 -11.69 6.39 6.20
N TYR A 69 -11.27 7.07 7.25
CA TYR A 69 -11.39 6.72 8.67
C TYR A 69 -10.45 5.61 9.15
N TRP A 70 -10.06 5.73 10.41
CA TRP A 70 -9.10 4.86 11.09
C TRP A 70 -9.40 3.36 11.00
N PHE A 71 -10.65 2.96 11.05
CA PHE A 71 -11.04 1.55 10.97
C PHE A 71 -10.79 0.92 9.59
N ASN A 72 -10.47 1.74 8.58
CA ASN A 72 -10.05 1.33 7.24
C ASN A 72 -8.53 1.32 7.03
N TYR A 73 -7.75 1.36 8.12
CA TYR A 73 -6.29 1.27 8.12
C TYR A 73 -5.75 0.25 7.11
N ARG A 74 -6.36 -0.92 7.04
CA ARG A 74 -5.96 -2.03 6.18
C ARG A 74 -5.90 -1.67 4.68
N HIS A 75 -6.77 -0.77 4.19
CA HIS A 75 -6.79 -0.40 2.78
C HIS A 75 -5.57 0.44 2.40
N VAL A 76 -5.11 1.33 3.28
CA VAL A 76 -3.84 2.05 3.09
C VAL A 76 -2.68 1.07 3.11
N SER A 77 -2.67 0.11 4.03
CA SER A 77 -1.65 -0.93 4.10
C SER A 77 -1.64 -1.84 2.86
N ASN A 78 -2.82 -2.19 2.30
CA ASN A 78 -2.92 -2.93 1.04
C ASN A 78 -2.25 -2.18 -0.11
N ALA A 79 -2.62 -0.90 -0.30
CA ALA A 79 -2.07 -0.03 -1.34
C ALA A 79 -0.54 0.10 -1.21
N LEU A 80 -0.06 0.41 -0.01
CA LEU A 80 1.36 0.57 0.27
C LEU A 80 2.14 -0.73 0.13
N SER A 81 1.55 -1.89 0.46
CA SER A 81 2.18 -3.19 0.26
C SER A 81 2.51 -3.44 -1.22
N ILE A 82 1.58 -3.14 -2.12
CA ILE A 82 1.80 -3.27 -3.57
C ILE A 82 2.75 -2.18 -4.08
N TYR A 83 2.60 -0.93 -3.60
CA TYR A 83 3.54 0.15 -3.92
C TYR A 83 5.00 -0.25 -3.61
N GLN A 84 5.27 -0.79 -2.41
CA GLN A 84 6.60 -1.25 -2.04
C GLN A 84 7.09 -2.43 -2.90
N LEU A 85 6.21 -3.33 -3.34
CA LEU A 85 6.60 -4.37 -4.30
C LEU A 85 7.04 -3.78 -5.64
N LEU A 86 6.34 -2.77 -6.16
CA LEU A 86 6.72 -2.06 -7.40
C LEU A 86 8.06 -1.34 -7.25
N LYS A 87 8.29 -0.67 -6.12
CA LYS A 87 9.56 -0.01 -5.81
C LYS A 87 10.72 -1.00 -5.76
N ARG A 88 10.53 -2.14 -5.10
CA ARG A 88 11.51 -3.25 -5.08
C ARG A 88 11.75 -3.84 -6.48
N GLY A 89 10.75 -3.81 -7.35
CA GLY A 89 10.87 -4.14 -8.77
C GLY A 89 11.61 -3.10 -9.61
N GLY A 90 11.95 -1.93 -9.02
CA GLY A 90 12.68 -0.84 -9.68
C GLY A 90 11.79 0.13 -10.44
N ILE A 91 10.45 0.10 -10.26
CA ILE A 91 9.56 1.13 -10.81
C ILE A 91 9.73 2.37 -9.95
N THR A 92 10.07 3.49 -10.60
CA THR A 92 10.30 4.78 -9.93
C THR A 92 8.98 5.49 -9.64
N ASP A 93 9.00 6.43 -8.68
CA ASP A 93 7.82 7.22 -8.32
C ASP A 93 7.25 7.98 -9.51
N ASP A 94 8.08 8.42 -10.45
CA ASP A 94 7.62 9.04 -11.70
C ASP A 94 6.64 8.18 -12.49
N ASN A 95 6.69 6.86 -12.32
CA ASN A 95 5.85 5.89 -13.01
C ASN A 95 4.71 5.33 -12.12
N ILE A 96 4.58 5.81 -10.89
CA ILE A 96 3.51 5.39 -9.97
C ILE A 96 2.68 6.62 -9.60
N VAL A 97 1.36 6.53 -9.70
CA VAL A 97 0.44 7.50 -9.09
C VAL A 97 -0.22 6.82 -7.91
N LEU A 98 0.06 7.31 -6.70
CA LEU A 98 -0.49 6.82 -5.45
C LEU A 98 -1.56 7.78 -4.92
N MET A 99 -2.77 7.25 -4.74
CA MET A 99 -3.94 7.96 -4.24
C MET A 99 -4.38 7.39 -2.89
N LEU A 100 -4.29 8.17 -1.81
CA LEU A 100 -4.71 7.77 -0.46
C LEU A 100 -5.81 8.70 0.05
N ALA A 101 -7.03 8.20 0.21
CA ALA A 101 -8.20 8.99 0.59
C ALA A 101 -8.19 9.50 2.04
N ASP A 102 -7.32 8.95 2.89
CA ASP A 102 -7.15 9.42 4.28
C ASP A 102 -5.68 9.39 4.69
N ASP A 103 -5.31 10.35 5.53
CA ASP A 103 -3.99 10.43 6.14
C ASP A 103 -3.91 9.53 7.39
N ILE A 104 -4.01 8.23 7.17
CA ILE A 104 -3.89 7.21 8.23
C ILE A 104 -2.53 7.27 8.95
N PRO A 105 -1.38 7.50 8.27
CA PRO A 105 -0.09 7.64 8.95
C PRO A 105 -0.08 8.72 10.04
N CYS A 106 -0.68 9.88 9.76
CA CYS A 106 -0.74 11.01 10.70
C CYS A 106 -2.02 11.03 11.55
N ASN A 107 -2.89 10.02 11.46
CA ASN A 107 -4.12 9.96 12.23
C ASN A 107 -3.83 10.00 13.75
N MET A 108 -4.61 10.76 14.51
CA MET A 108 -4.44 10.88 15.97
C MET A 108 -4.53 9.55 16.72
N ARG A 109 -5.20 8.55 16.16
CA ARG A 109 -5.32 7.20 16.73
C ARG A 109 -4.13 6.32 16.42
N ASN A 110 -3.24 6.73 15.49
CA ASN A 110 -2.06 5.95 15.13
C ASN A 110 -1.00 6.03 16.25
N PRO A 111 -0.72 4.94 16.97
CA PRO A 111 0.31 4.94 18.01
C PRO A 111 1.72 5.06 17.42
N PHE A 112 1.89 4.77 16.14
CA PHE A 112 3.15 4.83 15.40
C PHE A 112 3.08 5.95 14.35
N ARG A 113 3.11 7.19 14.79
CA ARG A 113 2.97 8.36 13.93
C ARG A 113 3.88 8.30 12.70
N GLY A 114 3.31 8.54 11.54
CA GLY A 114 4.01 8.53 10.27
C GLY A 114 4.31 7.14 9.71
N LYS A 115 3.92 6.06 10.39
CA LYS A 115 4.24 4.68 10.01
C LYS A 115 2.98 3.85 9.74
N ILE A 116 3.11 2.91 8.80
CA ILE A 116 2.07 1.93 8.47
C ILE A 116 2.69 0.53 8.43
N PHE A 117 2.03 -0.44 9.04
CA PHE A 117 2.48 -1.83 9.10
C PHE A 117 1.44 -2.77 8.50
N SER A 118 1.88 -3.76 7.74
CA SER A 118 1.04 -4.87 7.24
C SER A 118 1.11 -6.11 8.12
N ARG A 119 2.16 -6.21 8.93
CA ARG A 119 2.37 -7.23 9.96
C ARG A 119 2.45 -6.52 11.30
N GLY A 120 2.18 -7.23 12.42
CA GLY A 120 2.19 -6.60 13.74
C GLY A 120 3.45 -5.78 14.02
N ALA A 121 3.30 -4.61 14.63
CA ALA A 121 4.33 -3.61 14.87
C ALA A 121 5.54 -4.09 15.71
N ASN A 122 5.49 -5.29 16.29
CA ASN A 122 6.55 -5.87 17.13
C ASN A 122 7.66 -6.58 16.34
N ARG A 123 7.63 -6.61 15.01
CA ARG A 123 8.56 -7.43 14.21
C ARG A 123 9.76 -6.70 13.62
N GLY A 124 10.16 -5.57 14.19
CA GLY A 124 11.41 -4.90 13.81
C GLY A 124 11.20 -3.67 12.91
N SER A 125 12.25 -2.90 12.73
CA SER A 125 12.24 -1.60 12.03
C SER A 125 12.10 -1.70 10.50
N GLY A 126 12.04 -2.90 9.92
CA GLY A 126 12.02 -3.12 8.47
C GLY A 126 10.63 -3.22 7.83
N ASP A 127 9.53 -3.12 8.60
CA ASP A 127 8.17 -3.34 8.09
C ASP A 127 7.36 -2.05 7.91
N ASP A 128 7.98 -0.88 8.00
CA ASP A 128 7.31 0.41 7.79
C ASP A 128 7.04 0.63 6.30
N LEU A 129 5.78 0.49 5.92
CA LEU A 129 5.36 0.65 4.53
C LEU A 129 5.40 2.10 4.04
N MET A 130 5.56 3.09 4.94
CA MET A 130 5.67 4.51 4.57
C MET A 130 7.09 4.93 4.17
N GLU A 131 8.10 4.07 4.33
CA GLU A 131 9.46 4.42 4.00
C GLU A 131 9.62 4.71 2.50
N GLY A 132 10.08 5.91 2.15
CA GLY A 132 10.32 6.35 0.77
C GLY A 132 9.06 6.44 -0.09
N VAL A 133 7.88 6.66 0.52
CA VAL A 133 6.60 6.78 -0.20
C VAL A 133 6.36 8.21 -0.64
N GLU A 134 6.01 8.39 -1.92
CA GLU A 134 5.48 9.63 -2.48
C GLU A 134 3.96 9.47 -2.69
N ILE A 135 3.17 10.38 -2.09
CA ILE A 135 1.71 10.40 -2.22
C ILE A 135 1.35 11.51 -3.21
N ASP A 136 0.69 11.16 -4.32
CA ASP A 136 0.33 12.12 -5.37
C ASP A 136 -1.02 12.77 -5.14
N TYR A 137 -1.98 12.01 -4.63
CA TYR A 137 -3.32 12.50 -4.30
C TYR A 137 -3.67 12.06 -2.88
N SER A 138 -4.13 12.99 -2.06
CA SER A 138 -4.48 12.72 -0.68
C SER A 138 -5.82 13.33 -0.27
N GLY A 139 -6.50 12.71 0.68
CA GLY A 139 -7.74 13.24 1.25
C GLY A 139 -8.81 13.49 0.18
N THR A 140 -9.33 14.69 0.15
CA THR A 140 -10.43 15.11 -0.76
C THR A 140 -10.09 15.10 -2.24
N ASP A 141 -8.80 15.07 -2.60
CA ASP A 141 -8.38 15.00 -4.00
C ASP A 141 -8.51 13.59 -4.61
N VAL A 142 -8.73 12.58 -3.77
CA VAL A 142 -8.95 11.20 -4.20
C VAL A 142 -10.43 11.03 -4.58
N THR A 143 -10.76 11.40 -5.80
CA THR A 143 -12.12 11.34 -6.37
C THR A 143 -12.17 10.41 -7.56
N VAL A 144 -13.39 9.98 -7.95
CA VAL A 144 -13.61 9.22 -9.18
C VAL A 144 -13.12 10.02 -10.40
N ASP A 145 -13.45 11.31 -10.48
CA ASP A 145 -13.03 12.18 -11.59
C ASP A 145 -11.48 12.28 -11.69
N ALA A 146 -10.79 12.50 -10.56
CA ALA A 146 -9.32 12.56 -10.54
C ALA A 146 -8.69 11.25 -11.03
N PHE A 147 -9.19 10.11 -10.57
CA PHE A 147 -8.73 8.79 -10.99
C PHE A 147 -8.93 8.56 -12.50
N LEU A 148 -10.12 8.86 -13.04
CA LEU A 148 -10.40 8.71 -14.46
C LEU A 148 -9.55 9.64 -15.34
N ARG A 149 -9.31 10.88 -14.89
CA ARG A 149 -8.42 11.85 -15.57
C ARG A 149 -6.98 11.38 -15.61
N VAL A 150 -6.46 10.81 -14.52
CA VAL A 150 -5.10 10.24 -14.48
C VAL A 150 -4.95 9.15 -15.55
N LEU A 151 -5.87 8.20 -15.63
CA LEU A 151 -5.83 7.11 -16.62
C LEU A 151 -5.90 7.63 -18.06
N LEU A 152 -6.75 8.61 -18.31
CA LEU A 152 -6.92 9.22 -19.63
C LEU A 152 -5.83 10.23 -19.98
N GLY A 153 -4.96 10.61 -19.03
CA GLY A 153 -3.96 11.66 -19.23
C GLY A 153 -4.57 13.03 -19.49
N ARG A 154 -5.71 13.32 -18.85
CA ARG A 154 -6.44 14.59 -18.99
C ARG A 154 -6.11 15.62 -17.91
N ASN A 155 -5.11 15.37 -17.07
CA ASN A 155 -4.57 16.37 -16.17
C ASN A 155 -3.67 17.30 -16.99
N LEU A 156 -4.23 18.35 -17.56
CA LEU A 156 -3.50 19.32 -18.35
C LEU A 156 -2.64 20.20 -17.43
N PRO A 157 -1.39 20.53 -17.83
CA PRO A 157 -0.65 21.62 -17.22
C PRO A 157 -1.49 22.90 -17.37
N GLY A 158 -1.80 23.58 -16.27
CA GLY A 158 -2.60 24.82 -16.28
C GLY A 158 -3.99 24.75 -15.65
N GLU A 159 -4.65 23.61 -15.60
CA GLU A 159 -5.96 23.50 -14.90
C GLU A 159 -5.84 23.56 -13.36
N GLY A 160 -4.62 23.40 -12.81
CA GLY A 160 -4.33 23.53 -11.38
C GLY A 160 -3.49 24.74 -10.98
N GLU A 161 -3.03 25.56 -11.94
CA GLU A 161 -2.14 26.70 -11.67
C GLU A 161 -2.80 27.84 -10.87
N THR A 162 -4.13 27.89 -10.83
CA THR A 162 -4.85 28.92 -10.06
C THR A 162 -4.67 28.79 -8.55
N ASN A 163 -4.19 27.62 -8.04
CA ASN A 163 -3.96 27.39 -6.61
C ASN A 163 -2.57 26.80 -6.27
N GLY A 164 -1.62 26.77 -7.22
CA GLY A 164 -0.25 26.28 -6.95
C GLY A 164 -0.12 24.76 -6.74
N LEU A 165 -1.19 24.00 -6.92
CA LEU A 165 -1.20 22.54 -6.78
C LEU A 165 -1.03 21.90 -8.17
N HIS A 166 0.21 21.55 -8.51
CA HIS A 166 0.47 20.68 -9.65
C HIS A 166 -0.11 19.30 -9.36
N ARG A 167 -1.25 18.97 -9.98
CA ARG A 167 -1.79 17.61 -9.95
C ARG A 167 -0.92 16.72 -10.83
N ARG A 168 -0.30 15.74 -10.22
CA ARG A 168 0.58 14.81 -10.92
C ARG A 168 -0.22 13.96 -11.91
N SER A 169 0.34 13.73 -13.08
CA SER A 169 -0.17 12.81 -14.09
C SER A 169 0.86 11.72 -14.37
N LEU A 170 0.40 10.59 -14.88
CA LEU A 170 1.31 9.57 -15.40
C LEU A 170 2.16 10.13 -16.55
N PRO A 171 3.38 9.60 -16.75
CA PRO A 171 4.17 9.94 -17.92
C PRO A 171 3.41 9.60 -19.20
N LYS A 172 3.88 10.11 -20.33
CA LYS A 172 3.25 9.82 -21.62
C LYS A 172 3.21 8.30 -21.85
N MET A 173 2.00 7.74 -21.89
CA MET A 173 1.75 6.34 -22.19
C MET A 173 1.51 6.15 -23.69
N ASP A 174 1.96 5.02 -24.19
CA ASP A 174 1.81 4.59 -25.60
C ASP A 174 1.46 3.10 -25.71
N GLU A 175 1.42 2.58 -26.92
CA GLU A 175 1.15 1.17 -27.24
C GLU A 175 2.22 0.19 -26.74
N ASN A 176 3.33 0.66 -26.15
CA ASN A 176 4.39 -0.16 -25.56
C ASN A 176 4.42 -0.04 -24.03
N THR A 177 3.45 0.63 -23.43
CA THR A 177 3.37 0.84 -21.99
C THR A 177 2.45 -0.21 -21.35
N ASN A 178 2.95 -0.94 -20.37
CA ASN A 178 2.11 -1.76 -19.50
C ASN A 178 1.57 -0.90 -18.35
N VAL A 179 0.30 -1.06 -18.05
CA VAL A 179 -0.40 -0.26 -17.04
C VAL A 179 -0.94 -1.18 -15.96
N MET A 180 -0.57 -0.94 -14.70
CA MET A 180 -1.17 -1.58 -13.55
C MET A 180 -2.17 -0.63 -12.89
N VAL A 181 -3.37 -1.13 -12.57
CA VAL A 181 -4.39 -0.40 -11.83
C VAL A 181 -4.79 -1.24 -10.63
N LEU A 182 -4.59 -0.72 -9.42
CA LEU A 182 -5.04 -1.33 -8.18
C LEU A 182 -6.09 -0.46 -7.51
N LEU A 183 -7.25 -1.03 -7.22
CA LEU A 183 -8.28 -0.44 -6.38
C LEU A 183 -8.42 -1.25 -5.10
N THR A 184 -8.24 -0.61 -3.93
CA THR A 184 -8.49 -1.23 -2.62
C THR A 184 -9.37 -0.33 -1.77
N GLY A 185 -10.45 -0.91 -1.21
CA GLY A 185 -11.46 -0.15 -0.48
C GLY A 185 -12.76 -0.92 -0.31
N HIS A 186 -13.86 -0.18 -0.11
CA HIS A 186 -15.21 -0.73 -0.08
C HIS A 186 -15.83 -0.80 -1.48
N GLY A 187 -16.71 -1.76 -1.70
CA GLY A 187 -17.43 -1.90 -2.96
C GLY A 187 -18.56 -2.94 -2.84
N GLY A 188 -19.19 -3.20 -3.97
CA GLY A 188 -20.30 -4.13 -4.08
C GLY A 188 -20.48 -4.62 -5.51
N ASP A 189 -21.71 -5.02 -5.85
CA ASP A 189 -22.03 -5.54 -7.17
C ASP A 189 -21.96 -4.42 -8.22
N ASN A 190 -20.96 -4.49 -9.09
CA ASN A 190 -20.68 -3.54 -10.17
C ASN A 190 -20.29 -2.11 -9.73
N PHE A 191 -19.85 -1.90 -8.48
CA PHE A 191 -19.37 -0.61 -8.04
C PHE A 191 -18.21 -0.71 -7.03
N PHE A 192 -17.40 0.35 -7.00
CA PHE A 192 -16.32 0.58 -6.05
C PHE A 192 -16.48 1.98 -5.44
N LYS A 193 -16.38 2.09 -4.10
CA LYS A 193 -16.62 3.35 -3.39
C LYS A 193 -15.37 4.21 -3.28
N PHE A 194 -15.54 5.50 -3.54
CA PHE A 194 -14.56 6.53 -3.22
C PHE A 194 -15.05 7.36 -2.02
N GLN A 195 -14.27 7.38 -0.95
CA GLN A 195 -14.50 8.15 0.29
C GLN A 195 -15.90 7.93 0.91
N ASP A 196 -16.52 6.78 0.66
CA ASP A 196 -17.90 6.43 1.07
C ASP A 196 -19.01 7.33 0.49
N GLY A 197 -18.66 8.28 -0.40
CA GLY A 197 -19.58 9.25 -1.01
C GLY A 197 -19.81 9.04 -2.50
N GLU A 198 -18.76 8.78 -3.27
CA GLU A 198 -18.83 8.55 -4.71
C GLU A 198 -18.75 7.06 -5.04
N GLU A 199 -19.32 6.66 -6.14
CA GLU A 199 -19.28 5.29 -6.66
C GLU A 199 -18.69 5.29 -8.07
N LEU A 200 -17.61 4.53 -8.25
CA LEU A 200 -17.05 4.19 -9.56
C LEU A 200 -17.74 2.93 -10.03
N MET A 201 -18.50 3.04 -11.12
CA MET A 201 -19.22 1.91 -11.67
C MET A 201 -18.34 1.06 -12.60
N SER A 202 -18.67 -0.22 -12.75
CA SER A 202 -17.99 -1.13 -13.70
C SER A 202 -18.02 -0.57 -15.15
N ASN A 203 -19.09 0.12 -15.54
CA ASN A 203 -19.21 0.80 -16.82
C ASN A 203 -18.24 1.97 -17.00
N ASP A 204 -17.88 2.68 -15.92
CA ASP A 204 -16.92 3.79 -15.98
C ASP A 204 -15.52 3.25 -16.27
N ILE A 205 -15.11 2.19 -15.60
CA ILE A 205 -13.86 1.49 -15.87
C ILE A 205 -13.81 0.95 -17.30
N ALA A 206 -14.86 0.28 -17.74
CA ALA A 206 -14.94 -0.24 -19.11
C ALA A 206 -14.84 0.86 -20.15
N SER A 207 -15.50 2.00 -19.92
CA SER A 207 -15.45 3.18 -20.79
C SER A 207 -14.06 3.80 -20.85
N VAL A 208 -13.39 3.93 -19.71
CA VAL A 208 -12.02 4.45 -19.65
C VAL A 208 -11.03 3.54 -20.37
N PHE A 209 -11.08 2.23 -20.12
CA PHE A 209 -10.19 1.30 -20.83
C PHE A 209 -10.48 1.26 -22.34
N SER A 210 -11.73 1.44 -22.76
CA SER A 210 -12.09 1.58 -24.17
C SER A 210 -11.49 2.84 -24.80
N GLN A 211 -11.54 3.97 -24.09
CA GLN A 211 -10.89 5.20 -24.54
C GLN A 211 -9.37 5.04 -24.59
N MET A 212 -8.74 4.45 -23.56
CA MET A 212 -7.30 4.18 -23.54
C MET A 212 -6.88 3.29 -24.71
N TYR A 213 -7.68 2.27 -25.06
CA TYR A 213 -7.44 1.42 -26.22
C TYR A 213 -7.50 2.22 -27.52
N THR A 214 -8.54 3.01 -27.72
CA THR A 214 -8.71 3.86 -28.90
C THR A 214 -7.59 4.89 -29.05
N MET A 215 -7.10 5.42 -27.92
CA MET A 215 -6.00 6.39 -27.86
C MET A 215 -4.62 5.73 -27.93
N LYS A 216 -4.53 4.39 -28.01
CA LYS A 216 -3.28 3.61 -27.99
C LYS A 216 -2.39 3.93 -26.79
N ARG A 217 -2.98 3.98 -25.61
CA ARG A 217 -2.29 4.37 -24.37
C ARG A 217 -1.77 3.19 -23.56
N TYR A 218 -1.90 1.98 -24.04
CA TYR A 218 -1.34 0.79 -23.36
C TYR A 218 -1.00 -0.33 -24.34
N ASN A 219 -0.05 -1.16 -23.93
CA ASN A 219 0.21 -2.48 -24.48
C ASN A 219 -0.68 -3.53 -23.82
N GLN A 220 -0.62 -3.59 -22.49
CA GLN A 220 -1.43 -4.46 -21.64
C GLN A 220 -1.82 -3.71 -20.37
N ILE A 221 -3.03 -4.00 -19.84
CA ILE A 221 -3.49 -3.52 -18.54
C ILE A 221 -3.59 -4.71 -17.59
N LEU A 222 -3.09 -4.56 -16.35
CA LEU A 222 -3.40 -5.42 -15.21
C LEU A 222 -4.29 -4.65 -14.26
N PHE A 223 -5.58 -4.98 -14.24
CA PHE A 223 -6.57 -4.41 -13.36
C PHE A 223 -6.81 -5.33 -12.17
N ILE A 224 -6.51 -4.87 -10.96
CA ILE A 224 -6.70 -5.59 -9.70
C ILE A 224 -7.68 -4.82 -8.83
N SER A 225 -8.74 -5.47 -8.37
CA SER A 225 -9.68 -4.93 -7.39
C SER A 225 -9.67 -5.79 -6.12
N ASP A 226 -9.40 -5.17 -4.96
CA ASP A 226 -9.46 -5.80 -3.63
C ASP A 226 -10.57 -5.15 -2.81
N THR A 227 -11.78 -5.68 -2.96
CA THR A 227 -13.02 -5.20 -2.35
C THR A 227 -14.05 -6.32 -2.27
N CYS A 228 -15.21 -6.07 -1.65
CA CYS A 228 -16.35 -6.99 -1.73
C CYS A 228 -16.88 -7.06 -3.15
N GLN A 229 -17.24 -8.26 -3.61
CA GLN A 229 -17.75 -8.54 -4.96
C GLN A 229 -16.83 -8.01 -6.08
N ALA A 230 -15.53 -7.96 -5.81
CA ALA A 230 -14.50 -7.26 -6.58
C ALA A 230 -14.51 -7.60 -8.07
N PHE A 231 -14.73 -8.86 -8.42
CA PHE A 231 -14.65 -9.31 -9.82
C PHE A 231 -15.77 -8.75 -10.71
N THR A 232 -16.89 -8.28 -10.12
CA THR A 232 -17.97 -7.64 -10.89
C THR A 232 -17.53 -6.32 -11.53
N MET A 233 -16.47 -5.69 -11.02
CA MET A 233 -15.86 -4.52 -11.66
C MET A 233 -15.30 -4.80 -13.06
N ALA A 234 -15.09 -6.07 -13.42
CA ALA A 234 -14.58 -6.49 -14.71
C ALA A 234 -15.68 -6.91 -15.72
N ASP A 235 -16.94 -7.02 -15.30
CA ASP A 235 -18.01 -7.61 -16.10
C ASP A 235 -18.23 -6.89 -17.43
N GLU A 236 -18.05 -5.56 -17.47
CA GLU A 236 -18.27 -4.73 -18.65
C GLU A 236 -17.01 -4.47 -19.48
N ILE A 237 -15.84 -4.98 -19.07
CA ILE A 237 -14.59 -4.78 -19.81
C ILE A 237 -14.56 -5.69 -21.04
N LYS A 238 -14.65 -5.09 -22.24
CA LYS A 238 -14.72 -5.79 -23.54
C LYS A 238 -13.59 -5.40 -24.49
N VAL A 239 -12.52 -4.80 -23.97
CA VAL A 239 -11.36 -4.36 -24.77
C VAL A 239 -10.19 -5.35 -24.69
N PRO A 240 -9.34 -5.43 -25.75
CA PRO A 240 -8.22 -6.37 -25.78
C PRO A 240 -7.14 -6.06 -24.74
N ASN A 241 -6.41 -7.11 -24.35
CA ASN A 241 -5.19 -7.03 -23.52
C ASN A 241 -5.39 -6.42 -22.13
N VAL A 242 -6.57 -6.65 -21.53
CA VAL A 242 -6.84 -6.31 -20.13
C VAL A 242 -6.95 -7.61 -19.32
N TYR A 243 -6.01 -7.82 -18.42
CA TYR A 243 -6.07 -8.83 -17.37
C TYR A 243 -6.85 -8.25 -16.20
N SER A 244 -7.94 -8.88 -15.81
CA SER A 244 -8.71 -8.43 -14.66
C SER A 244 -8.69 -9.48 -13.56
N VAL A 245 -8.46 -9.04 -12.32
CA VAL A 245 -8.42 -9.88 -11.12
C VAL A 245 -9.20 -9.21 -10.01
N GLY A 246 -10.11 -9.95 -9.38
CA GLY A 246 -10.88 -9.51 -8.22
C GLY A 246 -10.69 -10.44 -7.03
N SER A 247 -10.48 -9.91 -5.83
CA SER A 247 -10.25 -10.67 -4.60
C SER A 247 -11.45 -11.53 -4.17
N SER A 248 -12.65 -11.28 -4.75
CA SER A 248 -13.91 -11.97 -4.44
C SER A 248 -14.84 -11.99 -5.64
N LEU A 249 -15.67 -13.04 -5.75
CA LEU A 249 -16.69 -13.17 -6.77
C LEU A 249 -17.98 -12.42 -6.37
N LYS A 250 -18.92 -12.30 -7.31
CA LYS A 250 -20.28 -11.79 -7.04
C LYS A 250 -20.93 -12.52 -5.86
N GLY A 251 -21.53 -11.76 -4.96
CA GLY A 251 -22.13 -12.29 -3.72
C GLY A 251 -21.13 -12.66 -2.63
N GLN A 252 -19.83 -12.43 -2.82
CA GLN A 252 -18.79 -12.73 -1.85
C GLN A 252 -18.13 -11.45 -1.31
N ASN A 253 -17.57 -11.54 -0.10
CA ASN A 253 -16.85 -10.43 0.52
C ASN A 253 -15.34 -10.65 0.49
N SER A 254 -14.59 -9.55 0.41
CA SER A 254 -13.18 -9.51 0.81
C SER A 254 -13.10 -9.33 2.32
N TYR A 255 -12.17 -10.04 2.97
CA TYR A 255 -12.06 -10.07 4.42
C TYR A 255 -10.70 -9.56 4.88
N ALA A 256 -10.73 -8.80 5.97
CA ALA A 256 -9.53 -8.46 6.72
C ALA A 256 -8.82 -9.72 7.24
N SER A 257 -7.49 -9.70 7.28
CA SER A 257 -6.68 -10.84 7.71
C SER A 257 -6.63 -10.91 9.24
N HIS A 258 -5.90 -10.00 9.87
CA HIS A 258 -5.71 -10.00 11.33
C HIS A 258 -5.74 -8.59 11.87
N SER A 259 -6.08 -8.47 13.16
CA SER A 259 -6.01 -7.22 13.90
C SER A 259 -4.72 -7.19 14.72
N ASP A 260 -4.04 -6.05 14.71
CA ASP A 260 -2.88 -5.80 15.56
C ASP A 260 -3.35 -5.16 16.88
N PRO A 261 -2.98 -5.73 18.04
CA PRO A 261 -3.42 -5.19 19.34
C PRO A 261 -2.88 -3.80 19.64
N GLN A 262 -1.73 -3.40 19.09
CA GLN A 262 -1.13 -2.08 19.32
C GLN A 262 -1.78 -1.03 18.43
N VAL A 263 -2.07 -1.37 17.17
CA VAL A 263 -2.80 -0.52 16.23
C VAL A 263 -4.29 -0.45 16.59
N GLY A 264 -4.83 -1.52 17.17
CA GLY A 264 -6.24 -1.64 17.52
C GLY A 264 -7.18 -1.82 16.31
N GLN A 265 -6.63 -2.13 15.13
CA GLN A 265 -7.37 -2.31 13.88
C GLN A 265 -6.81 -3.49 13.09
N SER A 266 -7.59 -3.93 12.09
CA SER A 266 -7.08 -4.85 11.08
C SER A 266 -6.08 -4.13 10.19
N VAL A 267 -4.89 -4.75 10.01
CA VAL A 267 -3.74 -4.08 9.39
C VAL A 267 -3.59 -4.38 7.91
N ILE A 268 -4.24 -5.41 7.37
CA ILE A 268 -4.18 -5.78 5.94
C ILE A 268 -5.37 -6.68 5.59
N ASP A 269 -5.81 -6.68 4.34
CA ASP A 269 -6.79 -7.63 3.82
C ASP A 269 -6.11 -8.94 3.38
N ARG A 270 -6.85 -10.03 3.42
CA ARG A 270 -6.32 -11.38 3.18
C ARG A 270 -5.70 -11.54 1.81
N TYR A 271 -6.33 -10.98 0.78
CA TYR A 271 -5.84 -11.08 -0.59
C TYR A 271 -4.51 -10.36 -0.77
N SER A 272 -4.44 -9.08 -0.41
CA SER A 272 -3.21 -8.28 -0.49
C SER A 272 -2.09 -8.86 0.36
N LYS A 273 -2.42 -9.40 1.57
CA LYS A 273 -1.46 -10.08 2.44
C LYS A 273 -0.81 -11.28 1.76
N VAL A 274 -1.62 -12.15 1.14
CA VAL A 274 -1.09 -13.37 0.52
C VAL A 274 -0.15 -13.04 -0.63
N ILE A 275 -0.45 -12.02 -1.44
CA ILE A 275 0.44 -11.60 -2.53
C ILE A 275 1.77 -11.10 -1.97
N LYS A 276 1.72 -10.22 -0.96
CA LYS A 276 2.92 -9.69 -0.32
C LYS A 276 3.77 -10.80 0.32
N ASP A 277 3.15 -11.63 1.16
CA ASP A 277 3.83 -12.71 1.87
C ASP A 277 4.45 -13.72 0.90
N PHE A 278 3.76 -14.05 -0.20
CA PHE A 278 4.28 -14.92 -1.24
C PHE A 278 5.59 -14.40 -1.84
N VAL A 279 5.64 -13.11 -2.21
CA VAL A 279 6.86 -12.52 -2.79
C VAL A 279 7.97 -12.48 -1.74
N ASP A 280 7.68 -12.07 -0.51
CA ASP A 280 8.65 -11.98 0.59
C ASP A 280 9.24 -13.36 0.94
N ASP A 281 8.39 -14.38 1.06
CA ASP A 281 8.80 -15.76 1.33
C ASP A 281 9.64 -16.34 0.19
N ALA A 282 9.25 -16.08 -1.08
CA ALA A 282 10.01 -16.53 -2.23
C ALA A 282 11.39 -15.86 -2.31
N VAL A 283 11.48 -14.57 -2.00
CA VAL A 283 12.76 -13.85 -1.89
C VAL A 283 13.62 -14.44 -0.77
N THR A 284 13.05 -14.65 0.41
CA THR A 284 13.76 -15.23 1.56
C THR A 284 14.32 -16.62 1.25
N MET A 285 13.56 -17.45 0.50
CA MET A 285 14.00 -18.80 0.09
C MET A 285 15.15 -18.78 -0.93
N THR A 286 15.33 -17.67 -1.68
CA THR A 286 16.34 -17.56 -2.74
C THR A 286 17.57 -16.77 -2.31
N SER A 287 17.47 -15.94 -1.30
CA SER A 287 18.57 -15.13 -0.78
C SER A 287 19.30 -15.89 0.31
N SER A 288 20.58 -16.18 0.09
CA SER A 288 21.47 -16.80 1.08
C SER A 288 22.01 -15.80 2.12
N SER A 289 21.65 -14.52 2.04
CA SER A 289 22.08 -13.45 2.95
C SER A 289 20.88 -12.59 3.36
N GLN A 290 20.57 -12.62 4.66
CA GLN A 290 19.68 -11.65 5.29
C GLN A 290 20.34 -10.27 5.25
N SER A 291 19.79 -9.34 4.47
CA SER A 291 19.95 -7.92 4.73
C SER A 291 18.68 -7.43 5.41
N ASP A 292 18.80 -7.00 6.66
CA ASP A 292 17.67 -6.55 7.50
C ASP A 292 17.10 -5.17 7.09
N ALA A 293 17.60 -4.57 6.01
CA ALA A 293 17.10 -3.28 5.52
C ALA A 293 16.06 -3.50 4.42
N MET A 294 14.88 -2.89 4.57
CA MET A 294 13.91 -2.75 3.47
C MET A 294 14.57 -1.99 2.33
N PRO A 295 14.74 -2.59 1.14
CA PRO A 295 15.36 -1.89 0.03
C PRO A 295 14.37 -0.84 -0.51
N SER A 296 14.71 0.44 -0.36
CA SER A 296 13.95 1.57 -0.92
C SER A 296 14.01 1.65 -2.45
N SER A 297 14.55 0.63 -3.12
CA SER A 297 14.84 0.65 -4.56
C SER A 297 15.09 -0.76 -5.10
N LEU A 298 15.27 -0.89 -6.43
CA LEU A 298 15.49 -2.14 -7.18
C LEU A 298 16.24 -3.23 -6.39
N ASP A 299 15.52 -4.30 -6.08
CA ASP A 299 16.04 -5.49 -5.42
C ASP A 299 16.13 -6.66 -6.41
N SER A 300 17.35 -7.07 -6.71
CA SER A 300 17.62 -8.13 -7.69
C SER A 300 16.98 -9.47 -7.31
N ALA A 301 16.87 -9.79 -6.03
CA ALA A 301 16.24 -11.02 -5.57
C ALA A 301 14.73 -10.97 -5.79
N THR A 302 14.09 -9.86 -5.48
CA THR A 302 12.67 -9.63 -5.75
C THR A 302 12.37 -9.72 -7.25
N VAL A 303 13.18 -9.10 -8.09
CA VAL A 303 13.03 -9.17 -9.56
C VAL A 303 13.18 -10.61 -10.06
N ALA A 304 14.17 -11.35 -9.58
CA ALA A 304 14.37 -12.75 -9.96
C ALA A 304 13.15 -13.63 -9.62
N VAL A 305 12.50 -13.37 -8.50
CA VAL A 305 11.23 -14.01 -8.14
C VAL A 305 10.14 -13.61 -9.14
N MET A 306 9.97 -12.32 -9.41
CA MET A 306 8.94 -11.81 -10.33
C MET A 306 9.11 -12.33 -11.77
N GLU A 307 10.32 -12.62 -12.22
CA GLU A 307 10.59 -13.21 -13.56
C GLU A 307 10.26 -14.70 -13.64
N ARG A 308 10.23 -15.41 -12.52
CA ARG A 308 9.98 -16.86 -12.47
C ARG A 308 8.52 -17.24 -12.26
N PHE A 309 7.72 -16.33 -11.71
CA PHE A 309 6.29 -16.56 -11.48
C PHE A 309 5.45 -15.81 -12.49
N ASN A 310 4.41 -16.46 -13.00
CA ASN A 310 3.44 -15.82 -13.89
C ASN A 310 2.33 -15.13 -13.09
N LEU A 311 1.58 -14.24 -13.75
CA LEU A 311 0.46 -13.51 -13.16
C LEU A 311 -0.59 -14.43 -12.55
N HIS A 312 -0.96 -15.52 -13.24
CA HIS A 312 -1.97 -16.45 -12.75
C HIS A 312 -1.54 -17.15 -11.46
N ASP A 313 -0.27 -17.58 -11.38
CA ASP A 313 0.21 -18.23 -10.15
C ASP A 313 0.21 -17.25 -8.98
N ALA A 314 0.74 -16.04 -9.17
CA ALA A 314 0.93 -15.07 -8.10
C ALA A 314 -0.40 -14.45 -7.63
N LEU A 315 -1.30 -14.12 -8.56
CA LEU A 315 -2.51 -13.35 -8.26
C LEU A 315 -3.77 -14.19 -8.09
N VAL A 316 -3.78 -15.46 -8.56
CA VAL A 316 -4.97 -16.31 -8.54
C VAL A 316 -4.70 -17.62 -7.79
N ARG A 317 -3.76 -18.43 -8.28
CA ARG A 317 -3.57 -19.80 -7.76
C ARG A 317 -3.05 -19.80 -6.33
N ILE A 318 -2.03 -19.01 -6.03
CA ILE A 318 -1.45 -18.93 -4.69
C ILE A 318 -2.46 -18.38 -3.69
N PRO A 319 -3.14 -17.24 -3.92
CA PRO A 319 -4.18 -16.76 -3.02
C PRO A 319 -5.29 -17.80 -2.78
N MET A 320 -5.73 -18.51 -3.80
CA MET A 320 -6.77 -19.53 -3.66
C MET A 320 -6.32 -20.80 -2.89
N THR A 321 -5.03 -21.15 -2.97
CA THR A 321 -4.49 -22.36 -2.31
C THR A 321 -3.96 -22.06 -0.89
N HIS A 322 -3.67 -20.82 -0.59
CA HIS A 322 -3.10 -20.41 0.71
C HIS A 322 -4.06 -20.64 1.90
N GLY A 323 -5.36 -20.74 1.64
CA GLY A 323 -6.38 -20.98 2.66
C GLY A 323 -6.75 -19.76 3.51
N GLU A 324 -6.04 -18.65 3.40
CA GLU A 324 -6.37 -17.41 4.14
C GLU A 324 -7.62 -16.71 3.63
N LEU A 325 -7.94 -16.81 2.33
CA LEU A 325 -9.15 -16.20 1.78
C LEU A 325 -10.43 -16.73 2.43
N GLY A 326 -10.37 -17.96 2.95
CA GLY A 326 -11.50 -18.64 3.57
C GLY A 326 -12.46 -19.26 2.54
N ALA A 327 -13.41 -20.05 3.02
CA ALA A 327 -14.33 -20.81 2.16
C ALA A 327 -15.27 -19.91 1.35
N ASN A 328 -15.50 -18.68 1.81
CA ASN A 328 -16.52 -17.76 1.27
C ASN A 328 -15.95 -16.64 0.38
N SER A 329 -14.66 -16.70 0.05
CA SER A 329 -14.04 -15.75 -0.87
C SER A 329 -13.19 -16.49 -1.89
N LYS A 330 -13.43 -16.26 -3.17
CA LYS A 330 -12.70 -16.85 -4.28
C LYS A 330 -12.24 -15.75 -5.23
N VAL A 331 -11.00 -15.84 -5.67
CA VAL A 331 -10.46 -14.92 -6.68
C VAL A 331 -11.16 -15.16 -8.01
N GLY A 332 -11.70 -14.07 -8.58
CA GLY A 332 -12.15 -14.04 -9.96
C GLY A 332 -11.05 -13.51 -10.87
N TYR A 333 -10.95 -14.02 -12.10
CA TYR A 333 -10.02 -13.48 -13.08
C TYR A 333 -10.51 -13.69 -14.50
N THR A 334 -10.03 -12.87 -15.42
CA THR A 334 -10.20 -13.05 -16.86
C THR A 334 -8.98 -12.56 -17.63
N ASP A 335 -8.64 -13.33 -18.66
CA ASP A 335 -7.64 -13.02 -19.70
C ASP A 335 -8.19 -13.37 -21.09
N SER A 336 -9.53 -13.45 -21.20
CA SER A 336 -10.23 -13.98 -22.37
C SER A 336 -9.89 -13.23 -23.66
N LEU A 337 -9.72 -11.91 -23.58
CA LEU A 337 -9.41 -11.01 -24.69
C LEU A 337 -7.91 -10.66 -24.78
N CYS A 338 -7.06 -11.34 -24.02
CA CYS A 338 -5.63 -11.09 -24.03
C CYS A 338 -4.92 -11.99 -25.06
N THR A 339 -3.96 -11.42 -25.77
CA THR A 339 -3.12 -12.14 -26.72
C THR A 339 -2.19 -13.14 -26.04
N ARG A 340 -1.71 -12.81 -24.84
CA ARG A 340 -0.94 -13.69 -23.96
C ARG A 340 -1.82 -14.09 -22.76
N LYS A 341 -1.79 -15.35 -22.37
CA LYS A 341 -2.56 -15.82 -21.20
C LYS A 341 -1.80 -15.54 -19.90
N MET A 342 -2.50 -15.26 -18.81
CA MET A 342 -1.90 -14.93 -17.50
C MET A 342 -0.86 -15.96 -17.03
N ASN A 343 -1.03 -17.23 -17.39
CA ASN A 343 -0.07 -18.29 -17.03
C ASN A 343 1.25 -18.26 -17.83
N THR A 344 1.35 -17.40 -18.86
CA THR A 344 2.55 -17.20 -19.69
C THR A 344 3.20 -15.83 -19.48
N VAL A 345 2.53 -14.91 -18.79
CA VAL A 345 3.03 -13.55 -18.53
C VAL A 345 3.75 -13.54 -17.19
N PRO A 346 5.06 -13.20 -17.15
CA PRO A 346 5.77 -13.10 -15.89
C PRO A 346 5.22 -11.95 -15.03
N LEU A 347 5.29 -12.11 -13.72
CA LEU A 347 4.88 -11.07 -12.77
C LEU A 347 5.68 -9.77 -13.00
N SER A 348 6.95 -9.90 -13.42
CA SER A 348 7.83 -8.77 -13.73
C SER A 348 7.33 -7.87 -14.85
N ASP A 349 6.44 -8.35 -15.75
CA ASP A 349 5.89 -7.51 -16.82
C ASP A 349 5.04 -6.35 -16.30
N PHE A 350 4.60 -6.40 -15.03
CA PHE A 350 3.83 -5.34 -14.37
C PHE A 350 4.44 -4.86 -13.05
N PHE A 351 5.16 -5.73 -12.34
CA PHE A 351 5.68 -5.42 -11.00
C PHE A 351 7.17 -5.02 -11.00
N ALA A 352 7.84 -5.06 -12.15
CA ALA A 352 9.23 -4.63 -12.23
C ALA A 352 9.41 -3.62 -13.38
N ALA A 353 10.43 -2.77 -13.25
CA ALA A 353 10.83 -1.91 -14.36
C ALA A 353 11.29 -2.75 -15.57
N PRO A 354 11.09 -2.30 -16.82
CA PRO A 354 11.57 -3.00 -18.00
C PRO A 354 13.08 -3.25 -17.95
N LEU A 355 13.54 -4.32 -18.57
CA LEU A 355 14.93 -4.80 -18.47
C LEU A 355 15.95 -3.68 -18.74
N LYS A 356 15.76 -2.91 -19.82
CA LYS A 356 16.66 -1.82 -20.19
C LYS A 356 16.77 -0.75 -19.10
N GLU A 357 15.66 -0.43 -18.46
CA GLU A 357 15.62 0.54 -17.37
C GLU A 357 16.33 0.00 -16.13
N ARG A 358 16.12 -1.26 -15.78
CA ARG A 358 16.82 -1.93 -14.68
C ARG A 358 18.33 -1.96 -14.89
N GLU A 359 18.78 -2.26 -16.12
CA GLU A 359 20.21 -2.22 -16.50
C GLU A 359 20.79 -0.81 -16.33
N ARG A 360 20.04 0.23 -16.73
CA ARG A 360 20.42 1.62 -16.56
C ARG A 360 20.58 1.97 -15.08
N GLN A 361 19.60 1.63 -14.24
CA GLN A 361 19.64 1.86 -12.80
C GLN A 361 20.82 1.15 -12.13
N MET A 362 21.09 -0.11 -12.50
CA MET A 362 22.24 -0.86 -11.98
C MET A 362 23.59 -0.22 -12.36
N LYS A 363 23.73 0.30 -13.57
CA LYS A 363 24.93 1.03 -14.00
C LYS A 363 25.11 2.31 -13.20
N GLN A 364 24.07 3.10 -13.02
CA GLN A 364 24.10 4.33 -12.22
C GLN A 364 24.50 4.06 -10.77
N ARG A 365 23.99 3.00 -10.15
CA ARG A 365 24.38 2.61 -8.78
C ARG A 365 25.84 2.22 -8.67
N LYS A 366 26.36 1.44 -9.63
CA LYS A 366 27.78 1.09 -9.65
C LYS A 366 28.66 2.33 -9.75
N HIS A 367 28.29 3.31 -10.57
CA HIS A 367 29.00 4.58 -10.67
C HIS A 367 28.94 5.40 -9.37
N ALA A 368 27.75 5.49 -8.75
CA ALA A 368 27.59 6.20 -7.47
C ALA A 368 28.41 5.53 -6.34
N ALA A 369 28.38 4.21 -6.24
CA ALA A 369 29.18 3.46 -5.27
C ALA A 369 30.67 3.64 -5.50
N SER A 370 31.14 3.64 -6.75
CA SER A 370 32.54 3.93 -7.08
C SER A 370 32.91 5.37 -6.69
N ALA A 371 32.05 6.35 -6.97
CA ALA A 371 32.29 7.75 -6.62
C ALA A 371 32.37 7.96 -5.10
N SER A 372 31.52 7.27 -4.31
CA SER A 372 31.57 7.35 -2.85
C SER A 372 32.84 6.72 -2.25
N LEU A 373 33.33 5.64 -2.85
CA LEU A 373 34.61 5.03 -2.47
C LEU A 373 35.78 5.98 -2.74
N TRP A 374 35.83 6.64 -3.90
CA TRP A 374 36.83 7.65 -4.22
C TRP A 374 36.82 8.86 -3.26
N MET A 375 35.63 9.31 -2.87
CA MET A 375 35.50 10.39 -1.88
C MET A 375 35.97 9.95 -0.48
N HIS A 376 35.71 8.70 -0.11
CA HIS A 376 36.20 8.16 1.18
C HIS A 376 37.70 8.01 1.19
N GLU A 377 38.32 7.49 0.11
CA GLU A 377 39.77 7.40 -0.04
C GLU A 377 40.44 8.78 -0.09
N ALA A 378 39.82 9.75 -0.80
CA ALA A 378 40.32 11.13 -0.85
C ALA A 378 40.28 11.83 0.52
N ASN A 379 39.27 11.57 1.35
CA ASN A 379 39.20 12.10 2.72
C ASN A 379 40.18 11.41 3.66
N VAL A 380 40.44 10.11 3.50
CA VAL A 380 41.43 9.40 4.33
C VAL A 380 42.87 9.87 4.02
N THR A 381 43.18 10.12 2.75
CA THR A 381 44.52 10.63 2.37
C THR A 381 44.73 12.11 2.75
N SER A 382 43.67 12.91 2.92
CA SER A 382 43.77 14.29 3.39
C SER A 382 43.91 14.39 4.93
N CYS A 383 43.45 13.39 5.69
CA CYS A 383 43.56 13.37 7.14
C CYS A 383 44.94 12.94 7.67
N GLU A 384 45.80 12.36 6.83
CA GLU A 384 47.19 11.99 7.27
C GLU A 384 48.21 13.13 7.21
N GLN A 385 47.86 14.32 6.68
CA GLN A 385 48.77 15.45 6.52
C GLN A 385 48.52 16.68 7.40
N GLU A 386 47.47 16.70 8.21
CA GLU A 386 47.22 17.80 9.16
C GLU A 386 46.98 17.28 10.58
N ALA A 387 48.10 16.93 11.25
CA ALA A 387 48.14 16.87 12.70
C ALA A 387 48.42 18.27 13.25
N VAL A 388 47.59 18.67 14.24
CA VAL A 388 47.80 19.84 15.14
C VAL A 388 47.24 21.17 14.62
N VAL A 389 45.94 21.37 14.74
CA VAL A 389 45.36 22.58 15.35
C VAL A 389 44.04 22.17 16.02
N GLU A 390 43.97 22.26 17.34
CA GLU A 390 42.70 22.22 18.09
C GLU A 390 41.84 23.39 17.65
N GLN A 391 40.77 23.08 16.90
CA GLN A 391 39.66 24.00 16.69
C GLN A 391 38.39 23.30 17.18
N GLU A 392 37.80 23.91 18.22
CA GLU A 392 36.48 23.54 18.73
C GLU A 392 35.48 23.39 17.59
N CYS A 393 34.92 22.20 17.42
CA CYS A 393 33.78 21.96 16.53
C CYS A 393 32.56 22.66 17.13
N VAL A 394 32.30 23.86 16.66
CA VAL A 394 30.97 24.50 16.81
C VAL A 394 30.01 23.74 15.88
N LEU A 395 29.11 22.97 16.47
CA LEU A 395 28.00 22.35 15.75
C LEU A 395 27.18 23.46 15.05
N PRO A 396 26.84 23.35 13.77
CA PRO A 396 25.92 24.28 13.15
C PRO A 396 24.58 24.21 13.86
N GLU A 397 24.14 25.34 14.37
CA GLU A 397 22.82 25.49 14.98
C GLU A 397 21.73 24.94 14.04
N ALA A 398 21.00 23.97 14.55
CA ALA A 398 19.77 23.53 13.91
C ALA A 398 18.88 24.76 13.70
N ARG A 399 18.56 25.11 12.46
CA ARG A 399 17.55 26.13 12.18
C ARG A 399 16.21 25.62 12.73
N ILE A 400 15.93 26.03 13.95
CA ILE A 400 14.57 25.98 14.49
C ILE A 400 13.76 26.92 13.62
N TYR A 401 12.85 26.39 12.80
CA TYR A 401 11.83 27.20 12.18
C TYR A 401 10.94 27.74 13.30
N ASP A 402 11.21 29.00 13.70
CA ASP A 402 10.39 29.78 14.61
C ASP A 402 9.05 30.07 13.90
N TYR A 403 8.05 29.24 14.19
CA TYR A 403 6.66 29.54 13.84
C TYR A 403 6.16 30.65 14.77
N ARG A 404 6.64 31.85 14.57
CA ARG A 404 5.89 33.03 15.00
C ARG A 404 4.65 33.10 14.11
N VAL A 405 3.55 32.56 14.62
CA VAL A 405 2.22 32.95 14.16
C VAL A 405 2.17 34.46 14.32
N LYS A 406 2.15 35.17 13.20
CA LYS A 406 1.96 36.61 13.22
C LYS A 406 0.61 36.88 13.89
N GLU A 407 0.63 37.62 14.98
CA GLU A 407 -0.53 38.18 15.68
C GLU A 407 -1.29 39.23 14.85
N GLU A 408 -1.16 39.25 13.54
CA GLU A 408 -1.78 40.22 12.63
C GLU A 408 -3.25 39.90 12.26
N ILE A 409 -3.83 38.79 12.78
CA ILE A 409 -5.25 38.45 12.45
C ILE A 409 -6.25 39.03 13.46
N LEU A 410 -5.81 39.57 14.60
CA LEU A 410 -6.74 40.05 15.63
C LEU A 410 -7.06 41.56 15.57
N ASP A 411 -6.32 42.35 14.79
CA ASP A 411 -6.56 43.81 14.68
C ASP A 411 -7.59 44.23 13.62
N GLY A 412 -8.20 43.28 12.89
CA GLY A 412 -9.18 43.53 11.82
C GLY A 412 -10.65 43.30 12.21
N MET A 413 -10.94 42.74 13.40
CA MET A 413 -12.32 42.47 13.77
C MET A 413 -12.97 43.73 14.42
N SER A 414 -13.99 44.28 13.73
CA SER A 414 -14.71 45.43 14.25
C SER A 414 -15.50 45.09 15.51
N VAL A 415 -15.71 46.08 16.37
CA VAL A 415 -16.53 45.96 17.61
C VAL A 415 -17.95 45.45 17.34
N PHE A 416 -18.37 45.45 16.08
CA PHE A 416 -19.66 44.93 15.63
C PHE A 416 -19.71 43.40 15.60
N ASP A 417 -18.60 42.74 15.34
CA ASP A 417 -18.53 41.26 15.24
C ASP A 417 -18.62 40.59 16.60
N TRP A 418 -18.06 41.21 17.64
CA TRP A 418 -18.14 40.71 19.03
C TRP A 418 -19.54 40.74 19.57
N LYS A 419 -20.35 41.73 19.21
CA LYS A 419 -21.78 41.83 19.63
C LYS A 419 -22.63 40.74 18.98
N PHE A 420 -22.30 40.31 17.76
CA PHE A 420 -23.00 39.22 17.05
C PHE A 420 -22.71 37.86 17.71
N ILE A 421 -21.44 37.60 18.06
CA ILE A 421 -21.02 36.34 18.71
C ILE A 421 -21.64 36.25 20.14
N THR A 422 -21.64 37.28 20.92
CA THR A 422 -22.25 37.26 22.25
C THR A 422 -23.77 37.14 22.22
N ALA A 423 -24.44 37.71 21.21
CA ALA A 423 -25.88 37.57 21.02
C ALA A 423 -26.25 36.13 20.63
N THR A 424 -25.46 35.48 19.77
CA THR A 424 -25.70 34.09 19.32
C THR A 424 -25.48 33.09 20.48
N ILE A 425 -24.45 33.27 21.29
CA ILE A 425 -24.18 32.44 22.47
C ILE A 425 -25.30 32.63 23.54
N GLY A 426 -25.79 33.86 23.72
CA GLY A 426 -26.91 34.15 24.62
C GLY A 426 -28.19 33.44 24.18
N LEU A 427 -28.50 33.41 22.86
CA LEU A 427 -29.68 32.75 22.32
C LEU A 427 -29.66 31.24 22.50
N VAL A 428 -28.47 30.61 22.26
CA VAL A 428 -28.26 29.17 22.43
C VAL A 428 -28.39 28.77 23.93
N LEU A 429 -27.90 29.60 24.85
CA LEU A 429 -28.05 29.35 26.28
C LEU A 429 -29.51 29.49 26.74
N CYS A 430 -30.26 30.49 26.25
CA CYS A 430 -31.70 30.61 26.52
C CYS A 430 -32.51 29.43 25.98
N MET A 431 -32.24 28.95 24.80
CA MET A 431 -32.92 27.78 24.23
C MET A 431 -32.67 26.49 25.03
N ASN A 432 -31.46 26.32 25.58
CA ASN A 432 -31.14 25.17 26.44
C ASN A 432 -31.79 25.23 27.82
N ILE A 433 -32.11 26.42 28.34
CA ILE A 433 -32.80 26.57 29.61
C ILE A 433 -34.32 26.32 29.46
N VAL A 434 -34.89 26.70 28.33
CA VAL A 434 -36.33 26.46 28.05
C VAL A 434 -36.59 24.97 27.74
N SER A 435 -35.67 24.27 27.08
CA SER A 435 -35.83 22.83 26.78
C SER A 435 -35.66 21.90 27.99
N ARG A 436 -35.19 22.38 29.14
CA ARG A 436 -35.10 21.60 30.38
C ARG A 436 -36.29 21.78 31.35
N LYS A 437 -37.32 22.51 30.94
CA LYS A 437 -38.55 22.75 31.75
C LYS A 437 -39.83 22.20 31.13
N TRP A 438 -39.72 21.31 30.12
CA TRP A 438 -40.84 20.52 29.61
C TRP A 438 -40.48 19.05 29.62
#